data_14696238b507e863ca2a91eff6ba4311
#
_entry.id   14696238b507e863ca2a91eff6ba4311
#
_cell.length_a   1.000
_cell.length_b   1.000
_cell.length_c   1.000
_cell.angle_alpha   90.00
_cell.angle_beta   90.00
_cell.angle_gamma   90.00
#
_symmetry.space_group_name_H-M   'P 1'
#
loop_
_entity.id
_entity.type
_entity.pdbx_description
1 polymer ?
#
loop_
_entity_poly.entity_id
_entity_poly.type
_entity_poly.pdbx_seq_one_letter_code
_entity_poly.pdbx_strand_id
1 'polypeptide(L)'
;MYYKLIRKTPNGKSVTGKLYWTSHYVNKRTGELVERKHYICDTLENLDFLVPALIYRIAVTQSPKFKRLLPILCQVPGRTGIRFHRGSRPEHSKGCILVSVANEQKLTALWLKEQNDHEETRIEFV
;
A
#
# COMPACT_ATOMS: atom_id res chain seq x y z
N MET A 1 5.16 3.11 -11.43
CA MET A 1 5.53 3.76 -10.15
C MET A 1 5.70 2.70 -9.08
N TYR A 2 6.65 2.89 -8.19
CA TYR A 2 7.04 1.90 -7.21
C TYR A 2 6.90 2.44 -5.79
N TYR A 3 6.27 1.66 -4.91
CA TYR A 3 5.99 2.03 -3.53
C TYR A 3 6.54 0.96 -2.59
N LYS A 4 6.82 1.36 -1.34
CA LYS A 4 7.18 0.45 -0.26
C LYS A 4 6.33 0.72 0.96
N LEU A 5 5.82 -0.33 1.56
CA LEU A 5 5.20 -0.30 2.87
C LEU A 5 6.14 -1.01 3.83
N ILE A 6 6.71 -0.26 4.76
CA ILE A 6 7.65 -0.79 5.75
C ILE A 6 6.92 -0.96 7.06
N ARG A 7 6.78 -2.20 7.49
CA ARG A 7 6.09 -2.57 8.72
C ARG A 7 7.01 -2.37 9.92
N LYS A 8 6.40 -1.95 11.04
CA LYS A 8 7.07 -1.89 12.34
C LYS A 8 6.81 -3.17 13.12
N THR A 9 7.51 -3.33 14.25
CA THR A 9 7.28 -4.43 15.19
C THR A 9 5.83 -4.39 15.69
N PRO A 10 5.12 -5.53 15.71
CA PRO A 10 3.74 -5.58 16.18
C PRO A 10 3.60 -5.09 17.63
N ASN A 11 2.47 -4.44 17.89
CA ASN A 11 2.03 -4.09 19.23
C ASN A 11 0.64 -4.69 19.42
N GLY A 12 0.55 -5.81 20.17
CA GLY A 12 -0.67 -6.60 20.24
C GLY A 12 -1.07 -7.09 18.84
N LYS A 13 -2.29 -6.82 18.40
CA LYS A 13 -2.79 -7.15 17.07
C LYS A 13 -2.48 -6.09 16.02
N SER A 14 -1.93 -4.95 16.44
CA SER A 14 -1.65 -3.84 15.54
C SER A 14 -0.27 -3.97 14.92
N VAL A 15 -0.21 -3.92 13.61
CA VAL A 15 1.03 -3.76 12.85
C VAL A 15 0.96 -2.43 12.13
N THR A 16 1.62 -1.44 12.70
CA THR A 16 1.73 -0.13 12.06
C THR A 16 2.84 -0.17 11.02
N GLY A 17 2.74 0.69 10.03
CA GLY A 17 3.74 0.81 9.01
C GLY A 17 3.75 2.21 8.41
N LYS A 18 4.70 2.41 7.52
CA LYS A 18 4.81 3.65 6.74
C LYS A 18 4.85 3.32 5.26
N LEU A 19 4.05 4.05 4.50
CA LEU A 19 4.00 3.93 3.05
C LEU A 19 4.87 5.01 2.44
N TYR A 20 5.70 4.60 1.48
CA TYR A 20 6.61 5.48 0.76
C TYR A 20 6.42 5.32 -0.75
N TRP A 21 6.55 6.41 -1.48
CA TRP A 21 6.87 6.39 -2.90
C TRP A 21 8.38 6.28 -3.04
N THR A 22 8.86 5.48 -3.98
CA THR A 22 10.29 5.31 -4.19
C THR A 22 10.71 5.87 -5.54
N SER A 23 11.85 6.53 -5.56
CA SER A 23 12.50 6.99 -6.78
C SER A 23 13.96 6.53 -6.75
N HIS A 24 14.59 6.49 -7.93
CA HIS A 24 15.98 6.09 -8.06
C HIS A 24 16.76 7.16 -8.81
N TYR A 25 18.00 7.37 -8.41
CA TYR A 25 18.93 8.23 -9.11
C TYR A 25 20.32 7.62 -9.11
N VAL A 26 21.12 8.01 -10.08
CA VAL A 26 22.53 7.57 -10.14
C VAL A 26 23.38 8.61 -9.44
N ASN A 27 24.19 8.17 -8.45
CA ASN A 27 25.18 9.01 -7.84
C ASN A 27 26.32 9.21 -8.85
N LYS A 28 26.50 10.43 -9.33
CA LYS A 28 27.49 10.76 -10.36
C LYS A 28 28.92 10.56 -9.92
N ARG A 29 29.19 10.57 -8.61
CA ARG A 29 30.53 10.32 -8.04
C ARG A 29 30.92 8.86 -8.09
N THR A 30 29.99 7.98 -7.68
CA THR A 30 30.29 6.56 -7.46
C THR A 30 29.74 5.68 -8.57
N GLY A 31 28.82 6.18 -9.40
CA GLY A 31 28.08 5.39 -10.38
C GLY A 31 27.02 4.49 -9.79
N GLU A 32 26.80 4.56 -8.47
CA GLU A 32 25.82 3.72 -7.79
C GLU A 32 24.41 4.20 -8.02
N LEU A 33 23.48 3.23 -8.17
CA LEU A 33 22.05 3.48 -8.17
C LEU A 33 21.56 3.64 -6.73
N VAL A 34 20.96 4.79 -6.42
CA VAL A 34 20.50 5.13 -5.08
C VAL A 34 18.99 5.22 -5.07
N GLU A 35 18.37 4.54 -4.10
CA GLU A 35 16.92 4.62 -3.87
C GLU A 35 16.63 5.76 -2.88
N ARG A 36 15.60 6.55 -3.21
CA ARG A 36 15.00 7.53 -2.30
C ARG A 36 13.59 7.12 -1.94
N LYS A 37 13.26 7.22 -0.67
CA LYS A 37 11.91 6.98 -0.15
C LYS A 37 11.27 8.31 0.23
N HIS A 38 10.06 8.54 -0.28
CA HIS A 38 9.28 9.73 0.00
C HIS A 38 8.05 9.32 0.81
N TYR A 39 7.99 9.75 2.05
CA TYR A 39 6.90 9.39 2.96
C TYR A 39 5.56 9.88 2.45
N ILE A 40 4.55 9.03 2.49
CA ILE A 40 3.18 9.35 2.10
C ILE A 40 2.25 9.35 3.31
N CYS A 41 2.16 8.23 4.02
CA CYS A 41 1.24 8.10 5.15
C CYS A 41 1.58 6.92 6.04
N ASP A 42 0.96 6.89 7.21
CA ASP A 42 0.98 5.74 8.11
C ASP A 42 -0.07 4.73 7.69
N THR A 43 0.19 3.47 8.01
CA THR A 43 -0.70 2.34 7.72
C THR A 43 -0.92 1.50 8.97
N LEU A 44 -2.01 0.75 8.98
CA LEU A 44 -2.35 -0.17 10.07
C LEU A 44 -2.85 -1.48 9.47
N GLU A 45 -2.30 -2.58 9.97
CA GLU A 45 -2.71 -3.92 9.58
C GLU A 45 -3.04 -4.75 10.80
N ASN A 46 -3.83 -5.82 10.61
CA ASN A 46 -4.12 -6.80 11.63
C ASN A 46 -3.07 -7.93 11.57
N LEU A 47 -2.36 -8.16 12.68
CA LEU A 47 -1.30 -9.16 12.76
C LEU A 47 -1.76 -10.56 12.34
N ASP A 48 -3.02 -10.90 12.62
CA ASP A 48 -3.56 -12.23 12.33
C ASP A 48 -3.81 -12.47 10.83
N PHE A 49 -3.80 -11.40 10.01
CA PHE A 49 -4.20 -11.47 8.60
C PHE A 49 -3.21 -10.78 7.65
N LEU A 50 -1.96 -10.60 8.05
CA LEU A 50 -0.97 -9.92 7.21
C LEU A 50 -0.86 -10.59 5.85
N VAL A 51 -0.79 -9.76 4.79
CA VAL A 51 -0.41 -10.29 3.48
C VAL A 51 1.08 -10.65 3.49
N PRO A 52 1.49 -11.66 2.72
CA PRO A 52 2.91 -12.00 2.62
C PRO A 52 3.76 -10.80 2.17
N ALA A 53 4.99 -10.72 2.70
CA ALA A 53 5.95 -9.67 2.35
C ALA A 53 6.49 -9.92 0.94
N LEU A 54 5.74 -9.52 -0.05
CA LEU A 54 6.01 -9.69 -1.48
C LEU A 54 5.78 -8.37 -2.20
N ILE A 55 5.98 -8.38 -3.51
CA ILE A 55 5.66 -7.28 -4.40
C ILE A 55 4.31 -7.56 -5.05
N TYR A 56 3.40 -6.59 -4.98
CA TYR A 56 2.07 -6.69 -5.58
C TYR A 56 1.83 -5.55 -6.56
N ARG A 57 1.04 -5.83 -7.59
CA ARG A 57 0.45 -4.76 -8.41
C ARG A 57 -0.76 -4.20 -7.68
N ILE A 58 -1.00 -2.90 -7.87
CA ILE A 58 -2.18 -2.22 -7.37
C ILE A 58 -3.05 -1.81 -8.55
N ALA A 59 -4.33 -2.09 -8.45
CA ALA A 59 -5.36 -1.54 -9.33
C ALA A 59 -6.35 -0.73 -8.49
N VAL A 60 -7.16 0.10 -9.13
CA VAL A 60 -8.27 0.79 -8.48
C VAL A 60 -9.55 0.31 -9.14
N THR A 61 -10.41 -0.32 -8.35
CA THR A 61 -11.66 -0.89 -8.81
C THR A 61 -12.79 -0.58 -7.86
N GLN A 62 -14.03 -0.73 -8.32
CA GLN A 62 -15.21 -0.59 -7.49
C GLN A 62 -15.24 -1.71 -6.45
N SER A 63 -15.32 -1.34 -5.17
CA SER A 63 -15.47 -2.30 -4.09
C SER A 63 -16.94 -2.68 -3.94
N PRO A 64 -17.30 -3.97 -4.05
CA PRO A 64 -18.66 -4.41 -3.79
C PRO A 64 -19.09 -4.16 -2.34
N LYS A 65 -18.17 -4.35 -1.40
CA LYS A 65 -18.43 -4.19 0.03
C LYS A 65 -18.61 -2.73 0.43
N PHE A 66 -17.69 -1.87 0.00
CA PHE A 66 -17.66 -0.46 0.42
C PHE A 66 -18.38 0.47 -0.55
N LYS A 67 -18.76 -0.05 -1.72
CA LYS A 67 -19.55 0.66 -2.75
C LYS A 67 -18.91 1.97 -3.22
N ARG A 68 -17.58 1.94 -3.36
CA ARG A 68 -16.79 3.04 -3.91
C ARG A 68 -15.50 2.51 -4.52
N LEU A 69 -14.84 3.34 -5.32
CA LEU A 69 -13.53 3.01 -5.87
C LEU A 69 -12.49 2.97 -4.73
N LEU A 70 -11.73 1.88 -4.67
CA LEU A 70 -10.65 1.69 -3.69
C LEU A 70 -9.48 0.94 -4.34
N PRO A 71 -8.24 1.20 -3.88
CA PRO A 71 -7.09 0.41 -4.30
C PRO A 71 -7.25 -1.05 -3.89
N ILE A 72 -6.81 -1.96 -4.76
CA ILE A 72 -6.81 -3.39 -4.51
C ILE A 72 -5.45 -3.98 -4.83
N LEU A 73 -4.96 -4.88 -3.98
CA LEU A 73 -3.77 -5.68 -4.26
C LEU A 73 -4.16 -6.83 -5.20
N CYS A 74 -3.41 -6.97 -6.29
CA CYS A 74 -3.64 -8.02 -7.27
C CYS A 74 -2.89 -9.30 -6.87
N GLN A 75 -3.53 -10.45 -7.05
CA GLN A 75 -2.90 -11.77 -6.91
C GLN A 75 -2.25 -12.00 -5.53
N VAL A 76 -2.93 -11.62 -4.45
CA VAL A 76 -2.50 -11.98 -3.10
C VAL A 76 -2.68 -13.49 -2.93
N PRO A 77 -1.64 -14.23 -2.52
CA PRO A 77 -1.75 -15.68 -2.36
C PRO A 77 -2.90 -16.08 -1.43
N GLY A 78 -3.82 -16.92 -1.95
CA GLY A 78 -4.94 -17.48 -1.21
C GLY A 78 -6.02 -16.48 -0.79
N ARG A 79 -6.00 -15.26 -1.29
CA ARG A 79 -6.97 -14.22 -0.90
C ARG A 79 -7.39 -13.37 -2.08
N THR A 80 -8.60 -12.79 -1.97
CA THR A 80 -9.12 -11.79 -2.89
C THR A 80 -9.70 -10.62 -2.08
N GLY A 81 -9.84 -9.46 -2.73
CA GLY A 81 -10.47 -8.30 -2.10
C GLY A 81 -9.64 -7.59 -1.05
N ILE A 82 -8.31 -7.77 -1.05
CA ILE A 82 -7.42 -7.06 -0.14
C ILE A 82 -7.21 -5.64 -0.67
N ARG A 83 -7.68 -4.65 0.09
CA ARG A 83 -7.72 -3.26 -0.32
C ARG A 83 -7.06 -2.34 0.70
N PHE A 84 -6.75 -1.12 0.26
CA PHE A 84 -6.50 0.01 1.16
C PHE A 84 -7.84 0.68 1.43
N HIS A 85 -8.22 0.80 2.69
CA HIS A 85 -9.44 1.53 3.06
C HIS A 85 -9.32 2.16 4.44
N ARG A 86 -10.27 3.02 4.77
CA ARG A 86 -10.27 3.71 6.06
C ARG A 86 -10.53 2.75 7.22
N GLY A 87 -9.84 3.00 8.32
CA GLY A 87 -10.02 2.28 9.57
C GLY A 87 -8.99 2.71 10.59
N SER A 88 -9.32 2.59 11.87
CA SER A 88 -8.50 3.05 12.99
C SER A 88 -8.14 1.97 14.00
N ARG A 89 -8.66 0.77 13.82
CA ARG A 89 -8.40 -0.38 14.71
C ARG A 89 -8.09 -1.61 13.89
N PRO A 90 -7.18 -2.49 14.36
CA PRO A 90 -6.85 -3.70 13.60
C PRO A 90 -8.07 -4.59 13.36
N GLU A 91 -9.06 -4.59 14.27
CA GLU A 91 -10.29 -5.37 14.12
C GLU A 91 -11.15 -4.93 12.92
N HIS A 92 -10.91 -3.72 12.38
CA HIS A 92 -11.57 -3.25 11.16
C HIS A 92 -11.02 -3.92 9.89
N SER A 93 -10.07 -4.83 10.04
CA SER A 93 -9.44 -5.48 8.89
C SER A 93 -9.30 -6.98 9.09
N LYS A 94 -9.55 -7.72 8.00
CA LYS A 94 -9.18 -9.13 7.85
C LYS A 94 -8.17 -9.28 6.72
N GLY A 95 -7.16 -8.41 6.70
CA GLY A 95 -6.09 -8.40 5.72
C GLY A 95 -5.96 -7.12 4.92
N CYS A 96 -6.97 -6.26 4.91
CA CYS A 96 -6.89 -4.95 4.26
C CYS A 96 -5.93 -4.02 5.01
N ILE A 97 -5.33 -3.11 4.26
CA ILE A 97 -4.43 -2.10 4.80
C ILE A 97 -5.25 -0.88 5.17
N LEU A 98 -5.23 -0.51 6.44
CA LEU A 98 -6.02 0.59 6.96
C LEU A 98 -5.22 1.88 6.95
N VAL A 99 -5.89 2.95 6.55
CA VAL A 99 -5.35 4.32 6.51
C VAL A 99 -6.40 5.29 7.02
N SER A 100 -6.04 6.56 7.19
CA SER A 100 -7.01 7.59 7.53
C SER A 100 -7.97 7.84 6.37
N VAL A 101 -9.11 8.48 6.65
CA VAL A 101 -10.08 8.86 5.61
C VAL A 101 -9.42 9.72 4.53
N ALA A 102 -8.64 10.72 4.94
CA ALA A 102 -7.94 11.59 4.00
C ALA A 102 -6.94 10.83 3.13
N ASN A 103 -6.21 9.88 3.73
CA ASN A 103 -5.24 9.08 3.00
C ASN A 103 -5.90 8.04 2.09
N GLU A 104 -7.04 7.47 2.47
CA GLU A 104 -7.80 6.62 1.56
C GLU A 104 -8.17 7.37 0.29
N GLN A 105 -8.67 8.59 0.43
CA GLN A 105 -9.04 9.43 -0.71
C GLN A 105 -7.83 9.81 -1.57
N LYS A 106 -6.75 10.21 -0.92
CA LYS A 106 -5.50 10.58 -1.57
C LYS A 106 -4.90 9.42 -2.38
N LEU A 107 -4.80 8.24 -1.77
CA LEU A 107 -4.21 7.06 -2.42
C LEU A 107 -5.10 6.57 -3.57
N THR A 108 -6.41 6.57 -3.38
CA THR A 108 -7.34 6.19 -4.44
C THR A 108 -7.18 7.10 -5.65
N ALA A 109 -7.14 8.42 -5.45
CA ALA A 109 -6.97 9.38 -6.53
C ALA A 109 -5.61 9.24 -7.22
N LEU A 110 -4.54 9.12 -6.43
CA LEU A 110 -3.17 8.97 -6.95
C LEU A 110 -3.04 7.74 -7.83
N TRP A 111 -3.47 6.60 -7.33
CA TRP A 111 -3.30 5.33 -8.05
C TRP A 111 -4.30 5.16 -9.20
N LEU A 112 -5.48 5.77 -9.10
CA LEU A 112 -6.40 5.84 -10.23
C LEU A 112 -5.81 6.67 -11.38
N LYS A 113 -5.13 7.76 -11.06
CA LYS A 113 -4.44 8.56 -12.07
C LYS A 113 -3.34 7.78 -12.77
N GLU A 114 -2.51 7.06 -12.01
CA GLU A 114 -1.47 6.21 -12.59
C GLU A 114 -2.08 5.15 -13.52
N GLN A 115 -3.15 4.51 -13.06
CA GLN A 115 -3.86 3.50 -13.86
C GLN A 115 -4.43 4.09 -15.16
N ASN A 116 -5.02 5.28 -15.09
CA ASN A 116 -5.58 5.97 -16.26
C ASN A 116 -4.49 6.45 -17.22
N ASP A 117 -3.30 6.73 -16.71
CA ASP A 117 -2.13 7.10 -17.50
C ASP A 117 -1.36 5.87 -18.04
N HIS A 118 -1.93 4.67 -17.86
CA HIS A 118 -1.34 3.38 -18.26
C HIS A 118 0.01 3.10 -17.59
N GLU A 119 0.23 3.66 -16.40
CA GLU A 119 1.40 3.35 -15.58
C GLU A 119 1.09 2.16 -14.67
N GLU A 120 2.06 1.25 -14.55
CA GLU A 120 1.94 0.14 -13.61
C GLU A 120 2.29 0.62 -12.20
N THR A 121 1.43 0.34 -11.24
CA THR A 121 1.64 0.66 -9.83
C THR A 121 1.99 -0.62 -9.09
N ARG A 122 3.17 -0.64 -8.46
CA ARG A 122 3.65 -1.77 -7.66
C ARG A 122 3.97 -1.33 -6.25
N ILE A 123 3.74 -2.22 -5.30
CA ILE A 123 4.07 -2.02 -3.89
C ILE A 123 4.80 -3.22 -3.34
N GLU A 124 5.89 -2.97 -2.64
CA GLU A 124 6.62 -3.98 -1.88
C GLU A 124 6.27 -3.86 -0.40
N PHE A 125 5.89 -4.96 0.22
CA PHE A 125 5.69 -5.05 1.66
C PHE A 125 6.96 -5.61 2.29
N VAL A 126 7.51 -4.86 3.23
CA VAL A 126 8.78 -5.20 3.88
C VAL A 126 8.61 -5.41 5.38
#